data_a0de8f0d150ec9a874f15a54c1e2dcb9
#
_entry.id   a0de8f0d150ec9a874f15a54c1e2dcb9
#
_cell.length_a   1.000
_cell.length_b   1.000
_cell.length_c   1.000
_cell.angle_alpha   90.00
_cell.angle_beta   90.00
_cell.angle_gamma   90.00
#
_symmetry.space_group_name_H-M   'P 1'
#
loop_
_entity.id
_entity.type
_entity.pdbx_description
1 polymer ?
#
loop_
_entity_poly.entity_id
_entity_poly.type
_entity_poly.pdbx_seq_one_letter_code
_entity_poly.pdbx_strand_id
1 'polypeptide(L)'
;MNGINTSIRWGLLLAATSLIGCGSAQPTPTTWLALPAVTAAADHSDSTSATTPWVVVQRLRVPEYLQTTALRYRDGLNSFAEWPQARWAERVEVNLTRHLAQSLQALRPGWRWCEAPCSAPGAGTVQVSYQSLEIQRAA
;
A
#
# COMPACT_ATOMS: atom_id res chain seq x y z
N MET A 1 -44.45 29.33 -53.92
CA MET A 1 -44.58 29.13 -52.47
C MET A 1 -43.76 27.90 -52.06
N ASN A 2 -42.42 27.88 -52.16
CA ASN A 2 -41.58 26.69 -51.83
C ASN A 2 -40.26 27.06 -51.14
N GLY A 3 -40.20 28.17 -50.39
CA GLY A 3 -38.93 28.61 -49.78
C GLY A 3 -38.70 28.28 -48.34
N ILE A 4 -39.66 27.71 -47.62
CA ILE A 4 -39.61 27.55 -46.16
C ILE A 4 -39.05 26.18 -45.73
N ASN A 5 -39.12 25.16 -46.58
CA ASN A 5 -38.71 23.79 -46.20
C ASN A 5 -37.22 23.48 -46.26
N THR A 6 -36.43 24.31 -46.95
CA THR A 6 -34.99 24.05 -47.13
C THR A 6 -34.19 24.47 -45.90
N SER A 7 -34.58 25.57 -45.25
CA SER A 7 -33.89 26.09 -44.06
C SER A 7 -34.06 25.21 -42.83
N ILE A 8 -35.21 24.53 -42.69
CA ILE A 8 -35.50 23.61 -41.56
C ILE A 8 -34.70 22.33 -41.67
N ARG A 9 -34.43 21.84 -42.88
CA ARG A 9 -33.67 20.60 -43.12
C ARG A 9 -32.19 20.76 -42.80
N TRP A 10 -31.62 21.96 -42.99
CA TRP A 10 -30.22 22.22 -42.65
C TRP A 10 -30.02 22.45 -41.15
N GLY A 11 -30.98 22.99 -40.42
CA GLY A 11 -30.95 23.15 -38.97
C GLY A 11 -31.01 21.81 -38.20
N LEU A 12 -31.74 20.83 -38.71
CA LEU A 12 -31.84 19.50 -38.12
C LEU A 12 -30.60 18.64 -38.33
N LEU A 13 -29.84 18.85 -39.41
CA LEU A 13 -28.58 18.14 -39.67
C LEU A 13 -27.42 18.64 -38.80
N LEU A 14 -27.41 19.92 -38.40
CA LEU A 14 -26.39 20.48 -37.50
C LEU A 14 -26.61 20.10 -36.03
N ALA A 15 -27.83 19.79 -35.60
CA ALA A 15 -28.14 19.41 -34.23
C ALA A 15 -27.78 17.94 -33.88
N ALA A 16 -27.61 17.09 -34.92
CA ALA A 16 -27.32 15.65 -34.71
C ALA A 16 -25.84 15.32 -34.49
N THR A 17 -24.91 16.25 -34.66
CA THR A 17 -23.47 16.02 -34.55
C THR A 17 -22.88 16.29 -33.18
N SER A 18 -23.65 16.78 -32.20
CA SER A 18 -23.17 17.18 -30.89
C SER A 18 -23.19 16.08 -29.84
N LEU A 19 -23.57 14.84 -30.16
CA LEU A 19 -23.76 13.73 -29.20
C LEU A 19 -22.65 12.68 -29.17
N ILE A 20 -21.55 12.88 -29.88
CA ILE A 20 -20.45 11.91 -29.95
C ILE A 20 -19.27 12.44 -29.12
N GLY A 21 -19.40 12.50 -27.82
CA GLY A 21 -18.35 13.05 -26.95
C GLY A 21 -18.26 12.52 -25.52
N CYS A 22 -18.93 11.42 -25.17
CA CYS A 22 -18.62 10.72 -23.93
C CYS A 22 -17.62 9.59 -24.22
N GLY A 23 -16.37 9.95 -24.43
CA GLY A 23 -15.27 9.01 -24.32
C GLY A 23 -15.21 8.50 -22.89
N SER A 24 -15.70 7.27 -22.64
CA SER A 24 -15.49 6.58 -21.37
C SER A 24 -14.00 6.37 -21.23
N ALA A 25 -13.33 7.23 -20.45
CA ALA A 25 -11.97 6.98 -20.02
C ALA A 25 -11.96 5.63 -19.26
N GLN A 26 -11.40 4.62 -19.85
CA GLN A 26 -11.24 3.32 -19.19
C GLN A 26 -10.40 3.55 -17.93
N PRO A 27 -10.87 3.16 -16.74
CA PRO A 27 -10.07 3.28 -15.54
C PRO A 27 -8.80 2.44 -15.69
N THR A 28 -7.65 3.10 -15.56
CA THR A 28 -6.38 2.40 -15.58
C THR A 28 -6.30 1.46 -14.37
N PRO A 29 -5.91 0.18 -14.56
CA PRO A 29 -5.86 -0.77 -13.47
C PRO A 29 -4.86 -0.34 -12.40
N THR A 30 -5.24 -0.43 -11.13
CA THR A 30 -4.38 -0.15 -9.98
C THR A 30 -3.62 -1.42 -9.61
N THR A 31 -2.29 -1.32 -9.51
CA THR A 31 -1.42 -2.38 -9.01
C THR A 31 -1.32 -2.29 -7.50
N TRP A 32 -1.62 -3.39 -6.80
CA TRP A 32 -1.47 -3.51 -5.37
C TRP A 32 -0.15 -4.15 -5.01
N LEU A 33 0.63 -3.50 -4.17
CA LEU A 33 1.95 -3.92 -3.74
C LEU A 33 1.90 -4.47 -2.32
N ALA A 34 2.63 -5.55 -2.08
CA ALA A 34 2.85 -6.12 -0.76
C ALA A 34 4.35 -6.42 -0.60
N LEU A 35 4.84 -6.46 0.63
CA LEU A 35 6.18 -6.98 0.88
C LEU A 35 6.20 -8.49 0.60
N PRO A 36 7.34 -9.02 0.13
CA PRO A 36 7.47 -10.46 -0.10
C PRO A 36 7.27 -11.22 1.22
N ALA A 37 6.69 -12.41 1.13
CA ALA A 37 6.57 -13.27 2.30
C ALA A 37 7.96 -13.66 2.82
N VAL A 38 8.15 -13.62 4.14
CA VAL A 38 9.35 -14.17 4.76
C VAL A 38 9.25 -15.69 4.71
N THR A 39 10.15 -16.32 3.96
CA THR A 39 10.25 -17.77 3.96
C THR A 39 10.90 -18.18 5.28
N ALA A 40 10.12 -18.75 6.20
CA ALA A 40 10.69 -19.39 7.37
C ALA A 40 11.58 -20.57 6.90
N ALA A 41 12.78 -20.65 7.44
CA ALA A 41 13.58 -21.87 7.25
C ALA A 41 12.79 -23.08 7.77
N ALA A 42 12.66 -24.11 6.95
CA ALA A 42 11.71 -25.21 7.12
C ALA A 42 11.96 -26.12 8.34
N ASP A 43 12.98 -25.88 9.17
CA ASP A 43 13.38 -26.73 10.29
C ASP A 43 13.05 -26.14 11.65
N HIS A 44 11.80 -25.73 11.86
CA HIS A 44 11.35 -25.39 13.20
C HIS A 44 10.64 -26.60 13.79
N SER A 45 11.42 -27.55 14.31
CA SER A 45 10.91 -28.54 15.26
C SER A 45 10.24 -27.78 16.41
N ASP A 46 9.00 -28.16 16.67
CA ASP A 46 8.05 -27.57 17.65
C ASP A 46 8.49 -27.75 19.13
N SER A 47 9.78 -27.69 19.42
CA SER A 47 10.32 -27.76 20.78
C SER A 47 10.29 -26.41 21.49
N THR A 48 9.17 -25.68 21.35
CA THR A 48 8.97 -24.45 22.11
C THR A 48 8.61 -24.83 23.55
N SER A 49 9.62 -24.87 24.42
CA SER A 49 9.45 -25.08 25.85
C SER A 49 8.52 -23.98 26.42
N ALA A 50 7.76 -24.34 27.46
CA ALA A 50 6.92 -23.37 28.20
C ALA A 50 7.71 -22.17 28.76
N THR A 51 9.04 -22.30 28.87
CA THR A 51 9.96 -21.28 29.34
C THR A 51 10.50 -20.36 28.22
N THR A 52 10.11 -20.58 26.96
CA THR A 52 10.57 -19.74 25.85
C THR A 52 10.13 -18.29 26.04
N PRO A 53 11.06 -17.33 26.01
CA PRO A 53 10.72 -15.92 26.22
C PRO A 53 9.86 -15.38 25.08
N TRP A 54 8.89 -14.56 25.43
CA TRP A 54 8.07 -13.83 24.49
C TRP A 54 8.62 -12.44 24.22
N VAL A 55 8.48 -11.97 22.99
CA VAL A 55 8.77 -10.61 22.58
C VAL A 55 7.62 -10.05 21.77
N VAL A 56 7.11 -8.91 22.19
CA VAL A 56 6.06 -8.17 21.52
C VAL A 56 6.69 -7.16 20.58
N VAL A 57 6.43 -7.29 19.31
CA VAL A 57 6.79 -6.30 18.29
C VAL A 57 5.69 -5.24 18.24
N GLN A 58 5.99 -4.06 18.73
CA GLN A 58 5.06 -2.93 18.65
C GLN A 58 4.92 -2.47 17.21
N ARG A 59 3.77 -1.87 16.89
CA ARG A 59 3.56 -1.29 15.57
C ARG A 59 4.68 -0.29 15.26
N LEU A 60 5.32 -0.47 14.12
CA LEU A 60 6.40 0.40 13.68
C LEU A 60 5.89 1.84 13.55
N ARG A 61 6.70 2.78 14.04
CA ARG A 61 6.43 4.20 13.86
C ARG A 61 7.09 4.66 12.57
N VAL A 62 6.28 5.19 11.68
CA VAL A 62 6.72 5.81 10.43
C VAL A 62 6.25 7.27 10.42
N PRO A 63 6.91 8.14 9.65
CA PRO A 63 6.45 9.51 9.45
C PRO A 63 4.98 9.56 8.98
N GLU A 64 4.26 10.59 9.39
CA GLU A 64 2.83 10.75 9.11
C GLU A 64 2.50 10.65 7.61
N TYR A 65 3.36 11.23 6.76
CA TYR A 65 3.16 11.21 5.32
C TYR A 65 3.20 9.80 4.70
N LEU A 66 3.70 8.79 5.43
CA LEU A 66 3.73 7.38 5.00
C LEU A 66 2.57 6.55 5.57
N GLN A 67 1.76 7.10 6.49
CA GLN A 67 0.65 6.38 7.10
C GLN A 67 -0.56 6.29 6.16
N THR A 68 -0.32 5.83 4.95
CA THR A 68 -1.29 5.73 3.86
C THR A 68 -1.04 4.48 3.03
N THR A 69 -2.00 4.12 2.20
CA THR A 69 -1.83 3.10 1.16
C THR A 69 -1.29 3.68 -0.16
N ALA A 70 -1.24 5.01 -0.29
CA ALA A 70 -0.65 5.63 -1.47
C ALA A 70 0.85 5.37 -1.53
N LEU A 71 1.35 4.99 -2.70
CA LEU A 71 2.78 4.86 -2.93
C LEU A 71 3.36 6.25 -3.21
N ARG A 72 3.99 6.84 -2.19
CA ARG A 72 4.58 8.18 -2.28
C ARG A 72 6.07 8.11 -2.58
N TYR A 73 6.54 9.05 -3.38
CA TYR A 73 7.95 9.23 -3.68
C TYR A 73 8.30 10.71 -3.57
N ARG A 74 9.59 10.99 -3.33
CA ARG A 74 10.08 12.37 -3.30
C ARG A 74 10.13 12.92 -4.72
N ASP A 75 9.48 14.05 -4.92
CA ASP A 75 9.45 14.78 -6.18
C ASP A 75 9.99 16.20 -5.94
N GLY A 76 11.32 16.31 -5.91
CA GLY A 76 12.02 17.54 -5.58
C GLY A 76 12.42 17.66 -4.10
N LEU A 77 12.89 18.84 -3.70
CA LEU A 77 13.46 19.06 -2.37
C LEU A 77 12.42 19.05 -1.25
N ASN A 78 11.23 19.60 -1.51
CA ASN A 78 10.22 19.86 -0.48
C ASN A 78 8.83 19.30 -0.86
N SER A 79 8.75 18.40 -1.84
CA SER A 79 7.49 17.87 -2.34
C SER A 79 7.48 16.35 -2.43
N PHE A 80 6.29 15.79 -2.28
CA PHE A 80 6.00 14.38 -2.52
C PHE A 80 4.94 14.27 -3.60
N ALA A 81 5.08 13.28 -4.45
CA ALA A 81 4.08 12.87 -5.42
C ALA A 81 3.64 11.44 -5.13
N GLU A 82 2.54 11.03 -5.75
CA GLU A 82 2.01 9.67 -5.63
C GLU A 82 2.07 8.97 -6.99
N TRP A 83 2.39 7.68 -6.99
CA TRP A 83 2.19 6.85 -8.18
C TRP A 83 0.70 6.61 -8.38
N PRO A 84 0.11 7.10 -9.47
CA PRO A 84 -1.34 7.06 -9.64
C PRO A 84 -1.92 5.64 -9.76
N GLN A 85 -1.11 4.70 -10.23
CA GLN A 85 -1.52 3.33 -10.53
C GLN A 85 -0.91 2.28 -9.60
N ALA A 86 -0.24 2.71 -8.52
CA ALA A 86 0.36 1.81 -7.55
C ALA A 86 -0.03 2.19 -6.13
N ARG A 87 -0.44 1.20 -5.35
CA ARG A 87 -0.81 1.38 -3.96
C ARG A 87 -0.31 0.20 -3.13
N TRP A 88 -0.03 0.46 -1.88
CA TRP A 88 0.17 -0.62 -0.93
C TRP A 88 -1.16 -1.35 -0.68
N ALA A 89 -1.11 -2.67 -0.60
CA ALA A 89 -2.27 -3.51 -0.28
C ALA A 89 -2.81 -3.22 1.13
N GLU A 90 -1.94 -2.78 2.02
CA GLU A 90 -2.26 -2.30 3.36
C GLU A 90 -1.32 -1.14 3.73
N ARG A 91 -1.61 -0.42 4.81
CA ARG A 91 -0.75 0.67 5.27
C ARG A 91 0.67 0.15 5.55
N VAL A 92 1.68 0.93 5.13
CA VAL A 92 3.07 0.49 5.12
C VAL A 92 3.60 0.11 6.50
N GLU A 93 3.19 0.80 7.57
CA GLU A 93 3.62 0.49 8.93
C GLU A 93 3.04 -0.84 9.44
N VAL A 94 1.85 -1.24 8.96
CA VAL A 94 1.24 -2.54 9.30
C VAL A 94 2.02 -3.65 8.63
N ASN A 95 2.28 -3.51 7.34
CA ASN A 95 3.01 -4.46 6.53
C ASN A 95 4.45 -4.65 7.05
N LEU A 96 5.16 -3.55 7.33
CA LEU A 96 6.51 -3.58 7.90
C LEU A 96 6.55 -4.23 9.29
N THR A 97 5.55 -3.98 10.14
CA THR A 97 5.48 -4.61 11.48
C THR A 97 5.38 -6.13 11.36
N ARG A 98 4.47 -6.60 10.51
CA ARG A 98 4.28 -8.02 10.26
C ARG A 98 5.54 -8.64 9.67
N HIS A 99 6.12 -8.01 8.67
CA HIS A 99 7.34 -8.49 8.03
C HIS A 99 8.51 -8.56 9.00
N LEU A 100 8.67 -7.56 9.88
CA LEU A 100 9.67 -7.57 10.94
C LEU A 100 9.47 -8.72 11.91
N ALA A 101 8.24 -8.93 12.42
CA ALA A 101 7.93 -10.02 13.34
C ALA A 101 8.25 -11.39 12.71
N GLN A 102 7.86 -11.60 11.46
CA GLN A 102 8.16 -12.82 10.73
C GLN A 102 9.67 -13.01 10.51
N SER A 103 10.40 -11.95 10.17
CA SER A 103 11.86 -12.00 10.00
C SER A 103 12.58 -12.33 11.30
N LEU A 104 12.13 -11.73 12.41
CA LEU A 104 12.69 -12.02 13.73
C LEU A 104 12.41 -13.46 14.15
N GLN A 105 11.22 -13.99 13.88
CA GLN A 105 10.89 -15.40 14.13
C GLN A 105 11.79 -16.33 13.31
N ALA A 106 12.06 -16.00 12.04
CA ALA A 106 12.96 -16.79 11.20
C ALA A 106 14.41 -16.73 11.67
N LEU A 107 14.88 -15.57 12.12
CA LEU A 107 16.26 -15.37 12.58
C LEU A 107 16.53 -15.87 14.01
N ARG A 108 15.50 -15.93 14.86
CA ARG A 108 15.59 -16.31 16.27
C ARG A 108 14.50 -17.31 16.65
N PRO A 109 14.55 -18.54 16.14
CA PRO A 109 13.52 -19.56 16.37
C PRO A 109 13.37 -19.97 17.84
N GLY A 110 14.40 -19.77 18.67
CA GLY A 110 14.34 -20.02 20.11
C GLY A 110 13.57 -18.99 20.92
N TRP A 111 12.94 -18.00 20.27
CA TRP A 111 12.12 -16.96 20.88
C TRP A 111 10.72 -16.99 20.28
N ARG A 112 9.73 -16.50 21.03
CA ARG A 112 8.36 -16.33 20.54
C ARG A 112 8.12 -14.87 20.22
N TRP A 113 7.68 -14.59 19.00
CA TRP A 113 7.43 -13.23 18.51
C TRP A 113 5.96 -13.06 18.21
N CYS A 114 5.38 -11.95 18.63
CA CYS A 114 4.01 -11.61 18.30
C CYS A 114 3.89 -10.11 17.99
N GLU A 115 2.94 -9.78 17.13
CA GLU A 115 2.60 -8.39 16.83
C GLU A 115 1.63 -7.84 17.87
N ALA A 116 1.81 -6.58 18.29
CA ALA A 116 0.82 -5.90 19.13
C ALA A 116 -0.49 -5.64 18.34
N PRO A 117 -1.68 -5.85 18.98
CA PRO A 117 -1.85 -6.21 20.38
C PRO A 117 -1.73 -7.72 20.62
N CYS A 118 -0.78 -8.12 21.43
CA CYS A 118 -0.73 -9.48 21.96
C CYS A 118 -0.42 -9.44 23.46
N SER A 119 -1.00 -10.35 24.22
CA SER A 119 -0.77 -10.46 25.65
C SER A 119 0.09 -11.68 25.91
N ALA A 120 1.33 -11.44 26.34
CA ALA A 120 2.25 -12.49 26.72
C ALA A 120 2.87 -12.15 28.09
N PRO A 121 2.70 -12.99 29.10
CA PRO A 121 3.25 -12.74 30.44
C PRO A 121 4.78 -12.63 30.39
N GLY A 122 5.34 -11.60 31.01
CA GLY A 122 6.80 -11.40 31.09
C GLY A 122 7.47 -11.09 29.76
N ALA A 123 6.70 -10.67 28.73
CA ALA A 123 7.23 -10.38 27.42
C ALA A 123 8.16 -9.17 27.42
N GLY A 124 9.28 -9.29 26.71
CA GLY A 124 10.05 -8.16 26.26
C GLY A 124 9.30 -7.39 25.16
N THR A 125 9.71 -6.16 24.89
CA THR A 125 9.08 -5.33 23.86
C THR A 125 10.13 -4.77 22.90
N VAL A 126 9.85 -4.87 21.60
CA VAL A 126 10.64 -4.23 20.56
C VAL A 126 9.80 -3.12 19.93
N GLN A 127 10.34 -1.89 19.93
CA GLN A 127 9.77 -0.74 19.27
C GLN A 127 10.77 -0.21 18.23
N VAL A 128 10.34 -0.14 16.98
CA VAL A 128 11.13 0.42 15.87
C VAL A 128 10.48 1.70 15.38
N SER A 129 11.30 2.73 15.15
CA SER A 129 10.85 4.01 14.61
C SER A 129 11.73 4.41 13.44
N TYR A 130 11.11 4.67 12.30
CA TYR A 130 11.78 5.22 11.12
C TYR A 130 11.67 6.74 11.16
N GLN A 131 12.80 7.42 11.09
CA GLN A 131 12.86 8.89 11.02
C GLN A 131 12.51 9.39 9.60
N SER A 132 12.97 8.64 8.59
CA SER A 132 12.63 8.89 7.20
C SER A 132 12.64 7.56 6.44
N LEU A 133 11.73 7.42 5.50
CA LEU A 133 11.68 6.31 4.57
C LEU A 133 11.20 6.88 3.24
N GLU A 134 12.10 7.01 2.28
CA GLU A 134 11.81 7.70 1.03
C GLU A 134 12.10 6.80 -0.15
N ILE A 135 11.12 6.73 -1.05
CA ILE A 135 11.29 6.12 -2.35
C ILE A 135 11.79 7.23 -3.28
N GLN A 136 12.93 7.00 -3.90
CA GLN A 136 13.44 7.88 -4.94
C GLN A 136 13.02 7.33 -6.30
N ARG A 137 12.52 8.20 -7.15
CA ARG A 137 12.29 7.86 -8.54
C ARG A 137 13.64 7.85 -9.24
N ALA A 138 14.03 6.71 -9.78
CA ALA A 138 15.19 6.68 -10.69
C ALA A 138 14.89 7.58 -11.90
N ALA A 139 15.86 8.43 -12.23
CA ALA A 139 15.79 9.32 -13.39
C ALA A 139 15.88 8.52 -14.69
#